data_fcb7f015d8e2476950c4148efded16a7
#
_entry.id   fcb7f015d8e2476950c4148efded16a7
#
_cell.length_a   1.000
_cell.length_b   1.000
_cell.length_c   1.000
_cell.angle_alpha   90.00
_cell.angle_beta   90.00
_cell.angle_gamma   90.00
#
_symmetry.space_group_name_H-M   'P 1'
#
loop_
_entity.id
_entity.type
_entity.pdbx_description
1 polymer ?
#
loop_
_entity_poly.entity_id
_entity_poly.type
_entity_poly.pdbx_seq_one_letter_code
_entity_poly.pdbx_strand_id
1 'polypeptide(L)'
;MQIIADLLTATQDSGMEGIRTTSLLTKANLSHSRLGKFLENLTGAGLVNRIMFDGKHTFVITPKGRQYLESYRRFSSIAESFGLEL
;
A
#
# COMPACT_ATOMS: atom_id res chain seq x y z
N MET A 1 -10.67 2.63 4.42
CA MET A 1 -9.79 2.70 3.23
C MET A 1 -8.44 3.35 3.49
N GLN A 2 -8.29 3.99 4.65
CA GLN A 2 -7.01 4.58 5.05
C GLN A 2 -5.88 3.55 5.09
N ILE A 3 -6.17 2.32 5.52
CA ILE A 3 -5.17 1.25 5.61
C ILE A 3 -4.56 0.94 4.24
N ILE A 4 -5.38 0.88 3.19
CA ILE A 4 -4.87 0.59 1.84
C ILE A 4 -3.96 1.73 1.38
N ALA A 5 -4.35 2.97 1.62
CA ALA A 5 -3.52 4.13 1.28
C ALA A 5 -2.20 4.11 2.06
N ASP A 6 -2.24 3.74 3.34
CA ASP A 6 -1.03 3.64 4.17
C ASP A 6 -0.09 2.55 3.65
N LEU A 7 -0.62 1.39 3.27
CA LEU A 7 0.17 0.31 2.71
C LEU A 7 0.80 0.70 1.37
N LEU A 8 0.03 1.34 0.50
CA LEU A 8 0.53 1.79 -0.79
C LEU A 8 1.59 2.87 -0.64
N THR A 9 1.39 3.80 0.30
CA THR A 9 2.37 4.84 0.59
C THR A 9 3.68 4.24 1.07
N ALA A 10 3.62 3.30 1.99
CA ALA A 10 4.81 2.62 2.49
C ALA A 10 5.53 1.87 1.37
N THR A 11 4.77 1.22 0.49
CA THR A 11 5.32 0.51 -0.67
C THR A 11 5.99 1.48 -1.63
N GLN A 12 5.35 2.61 -1.91
CA GLN A 12 5.91 3.65 -2.79
C GLN A 12 7.20 4.22 -2.23
N ASP A 13 7.24 4.48 -0.93
CA ASP A 13 8.40 5.08 -0.27
C ASP A 13 9.62 4.15 -0.27
N SER A 14 9.41 2.85 -0.35
CA SER A 14 10.50 1.88 -0.39
C SER A 14 11.18 1.79 -1.76
N GLY A 15 10.60 2.38 -2.80
CA GLY A 15 11.16 2.43 -4.14
C GLY A 15 11.24 1.07 -4.81
N MET A 16 12.26 0.90 -5.67
CA MET A 16 12.41 -0.30 -6.49
C MET A 16 12.84 -1.54 -5.70
N GLU A 17 13.42 -1.36 -4.54
CA GLU A 17 13.82 -2.47 -3.68
C GLU A 17 12.60 -3.14 -3.03
N GLY A 18 11.56 -2.37 -2.81
CA GLY A 18 10.35 -2.85 -2.19
C GLY A 18 10.43 -2.83 -0.67
N ILE A 19 9.31 -3.18 -0.03
CA ILE A 19 9.21 -3.20 1.42
C ILE A 19 8.90 -4.62 1.88
N ARG A 20 9.51 -5.02 2.99
CA ARG A 20 9.31 -6.35 3.57
C ARG A 20 8.01 -6.39 4.38
N THR A 21 7.43 -7.59 4.48
CA THR A 21 6.21 -7.81 5.24
C THR A 21 6.34 -7.33 6.69
N THR A 22 7.48 -7.59 7.33
CA THR A 22 7.71 -7.19 8.73
C THR A 22 7.67 -5.68 8.89
N SER A 23 8.20 -4.93 7.92
CA SER A 23 8.15 -3.47 7.94
C SER A 23 6.72 -2.96 7.74
N LEU A 24 5.95 -3.61 6.87
CA LEU A 24 4.54 -3.26 6.67
C LEU A 24 3.71 -3.51 7.92
N LEU A 25 3.97 -4.58 8.65
CA LEU A 25 3.28 -4.85 9.91
C LEU A 25 3.48 -3.72 10.90
N THR A 26 4.71 -3.24 11.03
CA THR A 26 5.04 -2.16 11.94
C THR A 26 4.39 -0.85 11.52
N LYS A 27 4.47 -0.51 10.23
CA LYS A 27 3.96 0.76 9.73
C LYS A 27 2.43 0.84 9.73
N ALA A 28 1.77 -0.27 9.41
CA ALA A 28 0.32 -0.31 9.33
C ALA A 28 -0.35 -0.73 10.63
N ASN A 29 0.42 -1.20 11.61
CA ASN A 29 -0.08 -1.67 12.89
C ASN A 29 -1.16 -2.75 12.73
N LEU A 30 -0.87 -3.73 11.88
CA LEU A 30 -1.77 -4.84 11.56
C LEU A 30 -1.22 -6.16 12.07
N SER A 31 -2.10 -7.14 12.28
CA SER A 31 -1.69 -8.52 12.52
C SER A 31 -1.22 -9.15 11.20
N HIS A 32 -0.42 -10.22 11.30
CA HIS A 32 0.03 -10.98 10.13
C HIS A 32 -1.15 -11.46 9.27
N SER A 33 -2.19 -11.96 9.91
CA SER A 33 -3.36 -12.49 9.23
C SER A 33 -4.07 -11.41 8.42
N ARG A 34 -4.28 -10.24 8.99
CA ARG A 34 -4.94 -9.13 8.31
C ARG A 34 -4.08 -8.57 7.19
N LEU A 35 -2.79 -8.39 7.45
CA LEU A 35 -1.87 -7.90 6.43
C LEU A 35 -1.81 -8.85 5.24
N GLY A 36 -1.77 -10.16 5.48
CA GLY A 36 -1.78 -11.16 4.42
C GLY A 36 -2.98 -11.01 3.49
N LYS A 37 -4.16 -10.81 4.07
CA LYS A 37 -5.38 -10.61 3.28
C LYS A 37 -5.32 -9.33 2.44
N PHE A 38 -4.85 -8.23 3.02
CA PHE A 38 -4.68 -6.98 2.28
C PHE A 38 -3.67 -7.13 1.15
N LEU A 39 -2.54 -7.79 1.40
CA LEU A 39 -1.53 -8.00 0.36
C LEU A 39 -2.03 -8.90 -0.76
N GLU A 40 -2.81 -9.93 -0.44
CA GLU A 40 -3.45 -10.75 -1.48
C GLU A 40 -4.38 -9.92 -2.35
N ASN A 41 -5.20 -9.09 -1.73
CA ASN A 41 -6.11 -8.21 -2.46
C ASN A 41 -5.36 -7.21 -3.32
N LEU A 42 -4.33 -6.58 -2.78
CA LEU A 42 -3.54 -5.59 -3.51
C LEU A 42 -2.79 -6.23 -4.68
N THR A 43 -2.22 -7.41 -4.47
CA THR A 43 -1.53 -8.15 -5.53
C THR A 43 -2.51 -8.61 -6.60
N GLY A 44 -3.65 -9.15 -6.19
CA GLY A 44 -4.69 -9.60 -7.12
C GLY A 44 -5.29 -8.47 -7.94
N ALA A 45 -5.37 -7.27 -7.38
CA ALA A 45 -5.85 -6.08 -8.08
C ALA A 45 -4.78 -5.43 -8.96
N GLY A 46 -3.53 -5.90 -8.88
CA GLY A 46 -2.43 -5.34 -9.66
C GLY A 46 -1.89 -4.03 -9.12
N LEU A 47 -2.15 -3.73 -7.85
CA LEU A 47 -1.69 -2.48 -7.23
C LEU A 47 -0.27 -2.59 -6.68
N VAL A 48 0.14 -3.79 -6.28
CA VAL A 48 1.51 -4.09 -5.85
C VAL A 48 1.97 -5.39 -6.50
N ASN A 49 3.28 -5.55 -6.62
CA ASN A 49 3.90 -6.79 -7.06
C ASN A 49 4.80 -7.34 -5.96
N ARG A 50 4.79 -8.65 -5.82
CA ARG A 50 5.72 -9.35 -4.95
C ARG A 50 6.96 -9.68 -5.78
N ILE A 51 8.12 -9.23 -5.32
CA ILE A 51 9.38 -9.49 -6.00
C ILE A 51 10.38 -10.15 -5.03
N MET A 52 11.48 -10.62 -5.57
CA MET A 52 12.61 -11.12 -4.79
C MET A 52 13.74 -10.11 -4.91
N PHE A 53 14.13 -9.51 -3.80
CA PHE A 53 15.25 -8.58 -3.74
C PHE A 53 16.24 -9.06 -2.69
N ASP A 54 17.49 -9.22 -3.09
CA ASP A 54 18.57 -9.65 -2.20
C ASP A 54 18.23 -10.93 -1.42
N GLY A 55 17.60 -11.89 -2.12
CA GLY A 55 17.20 -13.18 -1.54
C GLY A 55 15.98 -13.12 -0.65
N LYS A 56 15.27 -11.99 -0.60
CA LYS A 56 14.10 -11.80 0.27
C LYS A 56 12.90 -11.33 -0.52
N HIS A 57 11.72 -11.76 -0.09
CA HIS A 57 10.49 -11.29 -0.71
C HIS A 57 10.16 -9.87 -0.23
N THR A 58 9.93 -8.98 -1.19
CA THR A 58 9.50 -7.60 -0.92
C THR A 58 8.33 -7.25 -1.81
N PHE A 59 7.64 -6.16 -1.50
CA PHE A 59 6.50 -5.67 -2.28
C PHE A 59 6.84 -4.31 -2.85
N VAL A 60 6.56 -4.15 -4.14
CA VAL A 60 6.76 -2.87 -4.85
C VAL A 60 5.43 -2.39 -5.38
N ILE A 61 5.25 -1.06 -5.44
CA ILE A 61 4.05 -0.47 -6.01
C ILE A 61 4.10 -0.57 -7.53
N THR A 62 2.95 -0.77 -8.16
CA THR A 62 2.82 -0.77 -9.61
C THR A 62 2.38 0.61 -10.09
N PRO A 63 2.48 0.90 -11.40
CA PRO A 63 1.88 2.13 -11.94
C PRO A 63 0.39 2.25 -11.62
N LYS A 64 -0.33 1.14 -11.65
CA LYS A 64 -1.75 1.11 -11.27
C LYS A 64 -1.94 1.46 -9.79
N GLY A 65 -1.05 0.96 -8.92
CA GLY A 65 -1.07 1.30 -7.51
C GLY A 65 -0.82 2.77 -7.26
N ARG A 66 0.09 3.37 -8.01
CA ARG A 66 0.36 4.81 -7.92
C ARG A 66 -0.84 5.63 -8.36
N GLN A 67 -1.51 5.22 -9.42
CA GLN A 67 -2.74 5.87 -9.88
C GLN A 67 -3.83 5.80 -8.83
N TYR A 68 -4.00 4.64 -8.21
CA TYR A 68 -4.97 4.47 -7.14
C TYR A 68 -4.68 5.41 -5.97
N LEU A 69 -3.42 5.43 -5.54
CA LEU A 69 -3.00 6.27 -4.40
C LEU A 69 -3.19 7.75 -4.70
N GLU A 70 -2.85 8.18 -5.90
CA GLU A 70 -3.04 9.55 -6.33
C GLU A 70 -4.51 9.94 -6.37
N SER A 71 -5.36 9.07 -6.92
CA SER A 71 -6.80 9.29 -6.96
C SER A 71 -7.39 9.34 -5.56
N TYR A 72 -6.94 8.48 -4.66
CA TYR A 72 -7.38 8.47 -3.28
C TYR A 72 -7.03 9.79 -2.58
N ARG A 73 -5.80 10.27 -2.78
CA ARG A 73 -5.36 11.54 -2.18
C ARG A 73 -6.18 12.72 -2.68
N ARG A 74 -6.50 12.76 -3.98
CA ARG A 74 -7.36 13.79 -4.55
C ARG A 74 -8.76 13.75 -3.95
N PHE A 75 -9.34 12.55 -3.88
CA PHE A 75 -10.68 12.37 -3.33
C PHE A 75 -10.70 12.74 -1.86
N SER A 76 -9.71 12.31 -1.09
CA SER A 76 -9.59 12.65 0.32
C SER A 76 -9.49 14.16 0.54
N SER A 77 -8.69 14.85 -0.27
CA SER A 77 -8.54 16.29 -0.20
C SER A 77 -9.86 17.01 -0.50
N ILE A 78 -10.59 16.55 -1.52
CA ILE A 78 -11.90 17.11 -1.86
C ILE A 78 -12.89 16.86 -0.71
N ALA A 79 -12.92 15.66 -0.16
CA ALA A 79 -13.80 15.32 0.95
C ALA A 79 -13.51 16.19 2.17
N GLU A 80 -12.24 16.41 2.48
CA GLU A 80 -11.82 17.26 3.59
C GLU A 80 -12.30 18.70 3.42
N SER A 81 -12.27 19.22 2.19
CA SER A 81 -12.74 20.58 1.92
C SER A 81 -14.24 20.74 2.18
N PHE A 82 -14.99 19.64 2.19
CA PHE A 82 -16.41 19.62 2.56
C PHE A 82 -16.65 19.18 4.00
N GLY A 83 -15.58 19.04 4.78
CA GLY A 83 -15.69 18.63 6.18
C GLY A 83 -15.93 17.14 6.38
N LEU A 84 -15.63 16.33 5.38
CA LEU A 84 -15.81 14.87 5.44
C LEU A 84 -14.49 14.17 5.73
N GLU A 85 -14.56 13.11 6.53
CA GLU A 85 -13.42 12.24 6.79
C GLU A 85 -13.60 10.92 6.04
N LEU A 86 -12.49 10.43 5.51
CA LEU A 86 -12.47 9.15 4.81
C LEU A 86 -11.65 8.11 5.57
#